data_c704a53e80580be0e55f33435af2b640
#
_entry.id   c704a53e80580be0e55f33435af2b640
#
_cell.length_a   1.000
_cell.length_b   1.000
_cell.length_c   1.000
_cell.angle_alpha   90.00
_cell.angle_beta   90.00
_cell.angle_gamma   90.00
#
_symmetry.space_group_name_H-M   'P 1'
#
loop_
_entity.id
_entity.type
_entity.pdbx_description
1 polymer ?
#
loop_
_entity_poly.entity_id
_entity_poly.type
_entity_poly.pdbx_seq_one_letter_code
_entity_poly.pdbx_strand_id
1 'polypeptide(L)'
;MTAICCAPVTFDKFCSFCVVPYTRGAEESRPVASVVAEAERLAAQGVREITLLGQNVNAYHGEAPNGGQGTWNLATLLKVLADIDGLERLRFTTSHPKDMDEDLYQAFADNPKLMPYLHLPVQSGSDPILKAMNRSHTAAEYVEIIQRLRSIRPDMAISG
;
A
#
# COMPACT_ATOMS: atom_id res chain seq x y z
N MET A 1 2.54 4.01 -21.00
CA MET A 1 3.13 2.69 -20.68
C MET A 1 3.00 2.51 -19.16
N THR A 2 2.58 1.35 -18.69
CA THR A 2 2.42 1.03 -17.26
C THR A 2 3.54 0.07 -16.87
N ALA A 3 4.16 0.26 -15.73
CA ALA A 3 5.14 -0.64 -15.16
C ALA A 3 4.74 -1.10 -13.76
N ILE A 4 5.23 -2.26 -13.36
CA ILE A 4 5.00 -2.85 -12.06
C ILE A 4 6.32 -2.79 -11.30
N CYS A 5 6.33 -2.08 -10.18
CA CYS A 5 7.45 -2.03 -9.26
C CYS A 5 7.12 -2.88 -8.03
N CYS A 6 7.88 -3.95 -7.80
CA CYS A 6 7.70 -4.77 -6.62
C CYS A 6 8.27 -4.03 -5.40
N ALA A 7 7.41 -3.66 -4.47
CA ALA A 7 7.76 -3.38 -3.10
C ALA A 7 7.41 -4.64 -2.28
N PRO A 8 8.26 -5.66 -2.24
CA PRO A 8 7.92 -6.90 -1.56
C PRO A 8 7.79 -6.62 -0.07
N VAL A 9 6.56 -6.59 0.38
CA VAL A 9 6.22 -6.65 1.80
C VAL A 9 5.68 -8.05 1.99
N THR A 10 6.44 -8.94 2.58
CA THR A 10 5.99 -10.24 3.03
C THR A 10 5.13 -10.04 4.29
N PHE A 11 4.31 -11.01 4.63
CA PHE A 11 3.14 -10.82 5.47
C PHE A 11 3.35 -11.47 6.84
N ASP A 12 3.53 -10.68 7.91
CA ASP A 12 3.65 -11.16 9.29
C ASP A 12 2.30 -11.35 10.01
N LYS A 13 1.19 -11.10 9.32
CA LYS A 13 -0.15 -11.30 9.88
C LYS A 13 -0.61 -12.72 9.63
N PHE A 14 -0.39 -13.59 10.60
CA PHE A 14 -0.76 -15.02 10.57
C PHE A 14 -2.28 -15.21 10.59
N CYS A 15 -2.93 -14.93 9.45
CA CYS A 15 -4.31 -15.36 9.27
C CYS A 15 -4.38 -16.88 9.27
N SER A 16 -5.35 -17.47 9.97
CA SER A 16 -5.45 -18.91 10.25
C SER A 16 -5.41 -19.81 9.00
N PHE A 17 -5.70 -19.26 7.83
CA PHE A 17 -5.77 -19.98 6.55
C PHE A 17 -4.65 -19.62 5.55
N CYS A 18 -3.73 -18.72 5.92
CA CYS A 18 -2.75 -18.18 5.00
C CYS A 18 -1.44 -18.98 5.01
N VAL A 19 -1.07 -19.50 3.85
CA VAL A 19 0.19 -20.23 3.65
C VAL A 19 1.38 -19.30 3.38
N VAL A 20 1.12 -18.03 3.05
CA VAL A 20 2.13 -17.06 2.60
C VAL A 20 3.31 -16.89 3.55
N PRO A 21 3.14 -16.75 4.88
CA PRO A 21 4.27 -16.67 5.81
C PRO A 21 5.22 -17.86 5.74
N TYR A 22 4.68 -19.05 5.48
CA TYR A 22 5.46 -20.28 5.36
C TYR A 22 6.19 -20.45 4.03
N THR A 23 5.70 -19.77 2.97
CA THR A 23 6.25 -19.92 1.62
C THR A 23 7.13 -18.76 1.18
N ARG A 24 6.94 -17.57 1.76
CA ARG A 24 7.68 -16.34 1.39
C ARG A 24 8.60 -15.80 2.47
N GLY A 25 8.51 -16.33 3.71
CA GLY A 25 9.37 -15.92 4.83
C GLY A 25 8.94 -14.62 5.51
N ALA A 26 9.88 -14.03 6.25
CA ALA A 26 9.66 -12.81 7.03
C ALA A 26 9.36 -11.59 6.15
N GLU A 27 8.70 -10.59 6.74
CA GLU A 27 8.40 -9.32 6.09
C GLU A 27 9.69 -8.56 5.74
N GLU A 28 9.82 -8.19 4.48
CA GLU A 28 10.95 -7.40 3.98
C GLU A 28 10.42 -6.29 3.08
N SER A 29 10.76 -5.04 3.41
CA SER A 29 10.50 -3.88 2.57
C SER A 29 11.75 -3.46 1.84
N ARG A 30 11.67 -3.29 0.52
CA ARG A 30 12.80 -2.78 -0.27
C ARG A 30 13.21 -1.39 0.22
N PRO A 31 14.52 -1.08 0.26
CA PRO A 31 14.99 0.27 0.58
C PRO A 31 14.37 1.32 -0.33
N VAL A 32 14.00 2.48 0.23
CA VAL A 32 13.41 3.60 -0.51
C VAL A 32 14.25 3.98 -1.73
N ALA A 33 15.57 4.10 -1.56
CA ALA A 33 16.49 4.48 -2.64
C ALA A 33 16.39 3.51 -3.84
N SER A 34 16.23 2.22 -3.60
CA SER A 34 16.11 1.21 -4.66
C SER A 34 14.79 1.34 -5.43
N VAL A 35 13.70 1.63 -4.73
CA VAL A 35 12.38 1.82 -5.36
C VAL A 35 12.35 3.10 -6.19
N VAL A 36 12.89 4.20 -5.65
CA VAL A 36 12.97 5.50 -6.33
C VAL A 36 13.83 5.40 -7.59
N ALA A 37 15.03 4.83 -7.49
CA ALA A 37 15.93 4.67 -8.64
C ALA A 37 15.31 3.81 -9.76
N GLU A 38 14.54 2.77 -9.41
CA GLU A 38 13.79 1.98 -10.39
C GLU A 38 12.70 2.81 -11.05
N ALA A 39 11.94 3.58 -10.29
CA ALA A 39 10.87 4.43 -10.79
C ALA A 39 11.40 5.52 -11.74
N GLU A 40 12.51 6.18 -11.39
CA GLU A 40 13.20 7.16 -12.25
C GLU A 40 13.66 6.55 -13.57
N ARG A 41 14.28 5.37 -13.52
CA ARG A 41 14.71 4.62 -14.71
C ARG A 41 13.52 4.28 -15.62
N LEU A 42 12.40 3.86 -15.05
CA LEU A 42 11.18 3.54 -15.80
C LEU A 42 10.56 4.81 -16.41
N ALA A 43 10.50 5.90 -15.67
CA ALA A 43 10.01 7.20 -16.16
C ALA A 43 10.86 7.70 -17.34
N ALA A 44 12.19 7.59 -17.26
CA ALA A 44 13.11 7.93 -18.35
C ALA A 44 12.89 7.08 -19.62
N GLN A 45 12.33 5.86 -19.50
CA GLN A 45 11.94 4.99 -20.60
C GLN A 45 10.51 5.30 -21.12
N GLY A 46 9.86 6.34 -20.63
CA GLY A 46 8.51 6.77 -21.04
C GLY A 46 7.36 6.08 -20.32
N VAL A 47 7.62 5.40 -19.21
CA VAL A 47 6.57 4.87 -18.32
C VAL A 47 5.86 6.06 -17.65
N ARG A 48 4.52 6.06 -17.69
CA ARG A 48 3.67 7.11 -17.13
C ARG A 48 2.90 6.68 -15.88
N GLU A 49 2.77 5.38 -15.67
CA GLU A 49 2.03 4.80 -14.56
C GLU A 49 2.86 3.72 -13.88
N ILE A 50 2.98 3.79 -12.56
CA ILE A 50 3.62 2.78 -11.73
C ILE A 50 2.61 2.20 -10.76
N THR A 51 2.60 0.87 -10.65
CA THR A 51 1.85 0.14 -9.63
C THR A 51 2.82 -0.52 -8.66
N LEU A 52 2.74 -0.15 -7.38
CA LEU A 52 3.47 -0.84 -6.31
C LEU A 52 2.75 -2.13 -5.94
N LEU A 53 3.49 -3.23 -5.93
CA LEU A 53 2.97 -4.57 -5.62
C LEU A 53 3.64 -5.16 -4.39
N GLY A 54 2.87 -5.87 -3.59
CA GLY A 54 3.34 -6.63 -2.44
C GLY A 54 2.22 -7.48 -1.85
N GLN A 55 2.47 -8.18 -0.75
CA GLN A 55 1.46 -8.97 -0.05
C GLN A 55 0.60 -8.10 0.89
N ASN A 56 1.18 -7.00 1.41
CA ASN A 56 0.54 -6.01 2.26
C ASN A 56 1.23 -4.65 2.05
N VAL A 57 0.93 -3.99 0.94
CA VAL A 57 1.69 -2.81 0.50
C VAL A 57 1.55 -1.63 1.45
N ASN A 58 0.41 -1.46 2.10
CA ASN A 58 0.22 -0.35 3.04
C ASN A 58 0.96 -0.52 4.38
N ALA A 59 1.58 -1.68 4.65
CA ALA A 59 2.53 -1.86 5.76
C ALA A 59 3.99 -1.57 5.37
N TYR A 60 4.27 -1.03 4.19
CA TYR A 60 5.62 -0.72 3.74
C TYR A 60 6.38 0.14 4.77
N HIS A 61 7.64 -0.26 5.05
CA HIS A 61 8.56 0.40 5.98
C HIS A 61 10.01 0.30 5.48
N GLY A 62 10.25 0.75 4.26
CA GLY A 62 11.58 0.69 3.64
C GLY A 62 12.60 1.58 4.33
N GLU A 63 13.87 1.14 4.34
CA GLU A 63 15.00 1.90 4.86
C GLU A 63 15.07 3.30 4.22
N ALA A 64 15.25 4.32 5.06
CA ALA A 64 15.38 5.70 4.63
C ALA A 64 16.59 5.91 3.72
N PRO A 65 16.51 6.78 2.68
CA PRO A 65 17.64 7.00 1.76
C PRO A 65 18.78 7.77 2.43
N ASN A 66 19.97 7.69 1.82
CA ASN A 66 21.17 8.49 2.16
C ASN A 66 21.67 8.32 3.59
N GLY A 67 21.54 7.13 4.19
CA GLY A 67 21.99 6.87 5.56
C GLY A 67 21.15 7.55 6.63
N GLY A 68 19.95 8.04 6.26
CA GLY A 68 18.96 8.50 7.23
C GLY A 68 18.61 7.39 8.22
N GLN A 69 18.40 7.77 9.48
CA GLN A 69 17.97 6.80 10.49
C GLN A 69 16.48 6.48 10.33
N GLY A 70 16.14 5.22 10.49
CA GLY A 70 14.75 4.76 10.50
C GLY A 70 14.23 4.30 9.14
N THR A 71 12.91 4.17 9.07
CA THR A 71 12.18 3.69 7.90
C THR A 71 11.14 4.70 7.45
N TRP A 72 10.80 4.68 6.16
CA TRP A 72 9.70 5.46 5.60
C TRP A 72 8.49 4.56 5.37
N ASN A 73 7.30 5.10 5.68
CA ASN A 73 6.05 4.45 5.37
C ASN A 73 5.65 4.62 3.88
N LEU A 74 4.58 3.95 3.47
CA LEU A 74 4.08 4.01 2.10
C LEU A 74 3.74 5.45 1.67
N ALA A 75 3.10 6.22 2.54
CA ALA A 75 2.68 7.60 2.22
C ALA A 75 3.87 8.48 1.87
N THR A 76 4.97 8.39 2.63
CA THR A 76 6.21 9.12 2.35
C THR A 76 6.84 8.67 1.03
N LEU A 77 6.86 7.35 0.76
CA LEU A 77 7.33 6.83 -0.53
C LEU A 77 6.50 7.37 -1.70
N LEU A 78 5.17 7.32 -1.60
CA LEU A 78 4.26 7.80 -2.65
C LEU A 78 4.45 9.29 -2.95
N LYS A 79 4.74 10.10 -1.91
CA LYS A 79 5.04 11.53 -2.09
C LYS A 79 6.28 11.74 -2.94
N VAL A 80 7.37 11.06 -2.63
CA VAL A 80 8.62 11.17 -3.41
C VAL A 80 8.46 10.63 -4.82
N LEU A 81 7.74 9.53 -5.01
CA LEU A 81 7.47 9.00 -6.35
C LEU A 81 6.61 9.96 -7.19
N ALA A 82 5.71 10.72 -6.56
CA ALA A 82 4.91 11.72 -7.25
C ALA A 82 5.73 12.89 -7.81
N ASP A 83 6.88 13.20 -7.20
CA ASP A 83 7.78 14.27 -7.64
C ASP A 83 8.64 13.87 -8.85
N ILE A 84 8.63 12.59 -9.24
CA ILE A 84 9.39 12.11 -10.41
C ILE A 84 8.75 12.66 -11.69
N ASP A 85 9.59 13.34 -12.51
CA ASP A 85 9.20 13.86 -13.80
C ASP A 85 8.79 12.74 -14.76
N GLY A 86 7.70 12.97 -15.49
CA GLY A 86 7.18 12.01 -16.46
C GLY A 86 6.21 10.96 -15.86
N LEU A 87 6.16 10.76 -14.55
CA LEU A 87 5.12 9.96 -13.92
C LEU A 87 3.82 10.76 -13.77
N GLU A 88 2.73 10.17 -14.20
CA GLU A 88 1.40 10.77 -14.16
C GLU A 88 0.46 10.08 -13.18
N ARG A 89 0.65 8.77 -12.96
CA ARG A 89 -0.23 7.96 -12.11
C ARG A 89 0.56 7.00 -11.24
N LEU A 90 0.15 6.95 -9.98
CA LEU A 90 0.64 6.00 -8.99
C LEU A 90 -0.52 5.11 -8.52
N ARG A 91 -0.25 3.83 -8.38
CA ARG A 91 -1.17 2.84 -7.82
C ARG A 91 -0.43 1.95 -6.85
N PHE A 92 -1.17 1.36 -5.95
CA PHE A 92 -0.69 0.21 -5.18
C PHE A 92 -1.84 -0.77 -4.99
N THR A 93 -1.51 -2.02 -4.71
CA THR A 93 -2.54 -3.05 -4.52
C THR A 93 -2.13 -4.01 -3.41
N THR A 94 -3.11 -4.69 -2.87
CA THR A 94 -2.99 -5.59 -1.72
C THR A 94 -2.71 -4.83 -0.44
N SER A 95 -3.80 -4.41 0.20
CA SER A 95 -3.76 -3.66 1.46
C SER A 95 -4.47 -4.42 2.57
N HIS A 96 -4.16 -4.09 3.81
CA HIS A 96 -4.81 -4.63 4.99
C HIS A 96 -5.49 -3.52 5.79
N PRO A 97 -6.74 -3.70 6.28
CA PRO A 97 -7.47 -2.67 7.01
C PRO A 97 -6.72 -2.11 8.23
N LYS A 98 -5.95 -2.94 8.92
CA LYS A 98 -5.18 -2.56 10.11
C LYS A 98 -4.04 -1.57 9.84
N ASP A 99 -3.55 -1.54 8.61
CA ASP A 99 -2.41 -0.71 8.20
C ASP A 99 -2.84 0.55 7.44
N MET A 100 -4.11 0.94 7.60
CA MET A 100 -4.62 2.23 7.15
C MET A 100 -4.27 3.29 8.21
N ASP A 101 -3.17 4.01 7.98
CA ASP A 101 -2.70 5.09 8.86
C ASP A 101 -3.13 6.48 8.37
N GLU A 102 -2.93 7.48 9.24
CA GLU A 102 -3.29 8.87 8.96
C GLU A 102 -2.55 9.43 7.75
N ASP A 103 -1.27 9.10 7.62
CA ASP A 103 -0.41 9.58 6.53
C ASP A 103 -0.91 9.08 5.17
N LEU A 104 -1.43 7.84 5.12
CA LEU A 104 -1.99 7.28 3.89
C LEU A 104 -3.32 7.94 3.50
N TYR A 105 -4.19 8.25 4.47
CA TYR A 105 -5.38 9.07 4.22
C TYR A 105 -5.00 10.44 3.66
N GLN A 106 -4.00 11.09 4.24
CA GLN A 106 -3.51 12.37 3.77
C GLN A 106 -2.88 12.27 2.38
N ALA A 107 -2.16 11.18 2.08
CA ALA A 107 -1.62 10.94 0.74
C ALA A 107 -2.74 10.86 -0.33
N PHE A 108 -3.89 10.25 -0.02
CA PHE A 108 -5.03 10.24 -0.94
C PHE A 108 -5.68 11.64 -1.09
N ALA A 109 -5.64 12.47 -0.05
CA ALA A 109 -6.15 13.83 -0.12
C ALA A 109 -5.27 14.75 -0.98
N ASP A 110 -3.96 14.69 -0.78
CA ASP A 110 -3.02 15.70 -1.29
C ASP A 110 -2.37 15.33 -2.62
N ASN A 111 -2.29 14.03 -2.95
CA ASN A 111 -1.55 13.57 -4.11
C ASN A 111 -2.47 13.30 -5.32
N PRO A 112 -2.54 14.22 -6.29
CA PRO A 112 -3.41 14.05 -7.46
C PRO A 112 -2.94 12.92 -8.40
N LYS A 113 -1.67 12.52 -8.34
CA LYS A 113 -1.14 11.39 -9.10
C LYS A 113 -1.50 10.04 -8.48
N LEU A 114 -1.89 10.01 -7.19
CA LEU A 114 -2.36 8.78 -6.55
C LEU A 114 -3.79 8.48 -7.00
N MET A 115 -3.95 7.38 -7.70
CA MET A 115 -5.24 7.03 -8.28
C MET A 115 -6.27 6.67 -7.20
N PRO A 116 -7.54 7.06 -7.37
CA PRO A 116 -8.61 6.81 -6.40
C PRO A 116 -9.09 5.35 -6.46
N TYR A 117 -8.19 4.44 -6.19
CA TYR A 117 -8.44 3.00 -6.17
C TYR A 117 -7.69 2.34 -5.01
N LEU A 118 -8.39 1.53 -4.24
CA LEU A 118 -7.81 0.76 -3.14
C LEU A 118 -8.33 -0.68 -3.16
N HIS A 119 -7.43 -1.65 -3.22
CA HIS A 119 -7.75 -3.05 -2.96
C HIS A 119 -7.59 -3.32 -1.47
N LEU A 120 -8.72 -3.47 -0.77
CA LEU A 120 -8.79 -3.62 0.69
C LEU A 120 -9.75 -4.75 1.07
N PRO A 121 -9.30 -6.02 1.06
CA PRO A 121 -10.17 -7.15 1.32
C PRO A 121 -10.71 -7.17 2.75
N VAL A 122 -12.04 -7.14 2.91
CA VAL A 122 -12.71 -7.24 4.21
C VAL A 122 -12.68 -8.66 4.77
N GLN A 123 -12.62 -9.67 3.92
CA GLN A 123 -12.66 -11.11 4.20
C GLN A 123 -14.02 -11.62 4.73
N SER A 124 -14.66 -10.93 5.68
CA SER A 124 -15.99 -11.23 6.20
C SER A 124 -16.65 -10.01 6.81
N GLY A 125 -17.96 -9.93 6.75
CA GLY A 125 -18.77 -8.94 7.50
C GLY A 125 -19.17 -9.43 8.90
N SER A 126 -18.66 -10.58 9.35
CA SER A 126 -19.00 -11.19 10.65
C SER A 126 -17.79 -11.17 11.59
N ASP A 127 -17.89 -10.45 12.71
CA ASP A 127 -16.81 -10.35 13.70
C ASP A 127 -16.38 -11.71 14.28
N PRO A 128 -17.29 -12.66 14.62
CA PRO A 128 -16.89 -14.01 15.02
C PRO A 128 -16.04 -14.73 13.96
N ILE A 129 -16.37 -14.56 12.67
CA ILE A 129 -15.58 -15.15 11.57
C ILE A 129 -14.24 -14.43 11.43
N LEU A 130 -14.20 -13.10 11.45
CA LEU A 130 -12.95 -12.33 11.43
C LEU A 130 -12.02 -12.75 12.55
N LYS A 131 -12.55 -12.93 13.76
CA LYS A 131 -11.79 -13.44 14.90
C LYS A 131 -11.27 -14.87 14.69
N ALA A 132 -12.09 -15.75 14.15
CA ALA A 132 -11.68 -17.13 13.83
C ALA A 132 -10.59 -17.17 12.75
N MET A 133 -10.62 -16.22 11.81
CA MET A 133 -9.60 -16.02 10.77
C MET A 133 -8.34 -15.33 11.28
N ASN A 134 -8.27 -14.96 12.57
CA ASN A 134 -7.20 -14.16 13.17
C ASN A 134 -7.03 -12.78 12.50
N ARG A 135 -8.15 -12.15 12.13
CA ARG A 135 -8.16 -10.77 11.63
C ARG A 135 -8.22 -9.78 12.79
N SER A 136 -7.38 -8.75 12.72
CA SER A 136 -7.24 -7.73 13.77
C SER A 136 -8.15 -6.51 13.57
N HIS A 137 -9.23 -6.63 12.78
CA HIS A 137 -10.24 -5.61 12.58
C HIS A 137 -11.64 -6.18 12.72
N THR A 138 -12.61 -5.33 13.01
CA THR A 138 -14.05 -5.63 13.04
C THR A 138 -14.73 -5.14 11.75
N ALA A 139 -15.95 -5.61 11.53
CA ALA A 139 -16.78 -5.11 10.41
C ALA A 139 -17.08 -3.61 10.55
N ALA A 140 -17.30 -3.12 11.79
CA ALA A 140 -17.53 -1.69 12.05
C ALA A 140 -16.31 -0.84 11.71
N GLU A 141 -15.12 -1.20 12.16
CA GLU A 141 -13.86 -0.50 11.83
C GLU A 141 -13.62 -0.49 10.32
N TYR A 142 -13.93 -1.56 9.60
CA TYR A 142 -13.83 -1.58 8.15
C TYR A 142 -14.77 -0.55 7.49
N VAL A 143 -16.02 -0.47 7.95
CA VAL A 143 -16.99 0.51 7.43
C VAL A 143 -16.51 1.95 7.69
N GLU A 144 -15.95 2.24 8.86
CA GLU A 144 -15.37 3.54 9.19
C GLU A 144 -14.22 3.92 8.24
N ILE A 145 -13.32 2.98 7.93
CA ILE A 145 -12.24 3.18 6.94
C ILE A 145 -12.82 3.59 5.59
N ILE A 146 -13.83 2.85 5.11
CA ILE A 146 -14.47 3.13 3.82
C ILE A 146 -15.17 4.49 3.79
N GLN A 147 -15.90 4.83 4.85
CA GLN A 147 -16.58 6.12 4.97
C GLN A 147 -15.56 7.27 4.96
N ARG A 148 -14.47 7.13 5.69
CA ARG A 148 -13.41 8.10 5.73
C ARG A 148 -12.73 8.29 4.38
N LEU A 149 -12.37 7.21 3.70
CA LEU A 149 -11.81 7.28 2.34
C LEU A 149 -12.73 8.02 1.37
N ARG A 150 -14.03 7.70 1.39
CA ARG A 150 -15.02 8.35 0.53
C ARG A 150 -15.29 9.81 0.90
N SER A 151 -15.09 10.21 2.15
CA SER A 151 -15.19 11.62 2.53
C SER A 151 -14.00 12.44 2.00
N ILE A 152 -12.82 11.83 1.90
CA ILE A 152 -11.60 12.46 1.36
C ILE A 152 -11.63 12.44 -0.19
N ARG A 153 -11.95 11.29 -0.77
CA ARG A 153 -12.01 11.05 -2.21
C ARG A 153 -13.36 10.41 -2.56
N PRO A 154 -14.40 11.20 -2.90
CA PRO A 154 -15.73 10.67 -3.24
C PRO A 154 -15.73 9.71 -4.44
N ASP A 155 -14.76 9.85 -5.34
CA ASP A 155 -14.52 9.00 -6.50
C ASP A 155 -13.77 7.69 -6.20
N MET A 156 -13.46 7.42 -4.91
CA MET A 156 -12.70 6.24 -4.50
C MET A 156 -13.39 4.93 -4.87
N ALA A 157 -12.76 4.16 -5.75
CA ALA A 157 -13.13 2.80 -6.06
C ALA A 157 -12.44 1.83 -5.09
N ILE A 158 -13.23 0.96 -4.45
CA ILE A 158 -12.73 -0.01 -3.48
C ILE A 158 -13.07 -1.41 -3.95
N SER A 159 -12.09 -2.30 -3.91
CA SER A 159 -12.26 -3.72 -4.20
C SER A 159 -11.79 -4.58 -3.03
N GLY A 160 -12.35 -5.79 -2.91
CA GLY A 160 -12.04 -6.76 -1.87
C GLY A 160 -12.04 -8.19 -2.38
#